data_5c0e439d150058dbfe1357d411deeaa5
#
_entry.id   5c0e439d150058dbfe1357d411deeaa5
#
_cell.length_a   1.000
_cell.length_b   1.000
_cell.length_c   1.000
_cell.angle_alpha   90.00
_cell.angle_beta   90.00
_cell.angle_gamma   90.00
#
_symmetry.space_group_name_H-M   'P 1'
#
loop_
_entity.id
_entity.type
_entity.pdbx_description
1 polymer ?
#
loop_
_entity_poly.entity_id
_entity_poly.type
_entity_poly.pdbx_seq_one_letter_code
_entity_poly.pdbx_strand_id
1 'polypeptide(L)'
;RNTTIPVARAQEFTTFKDGQTAMTMHVVQGERELVDDCRSLGRFTLRGIPPMVAGAAHIRVTYQVDADGLLSVTAMEKSTKVQASIQIKPSYGLTDEEVTAMIKASFDNAQDDMQARELAEQRVEADRVIESVIVALQQDGADLLTEAEFRQIENTLKQLMDVKEGTDRHAIVQGIKALDIATQEFAARRMNKSINQALTGKSVSDIEQ
;
A
#
# COMPACT_ATOMS: atom_id res chain seq x y z
N ARG A 1 10.02 -18.93 -11.80
CA ARG A 1 10.60 -20.28 -11.88
C ARG A 1 11.22 -20.52 -13.25
N ASN A 2 12.27 -21.35 -13.32
CA ASN A 2 12.88 -21.87 -14.56
C ASN A 2 13.27 -20.78 -15.58
N THR A 3 13.66 -19.61 -15.09
CA THR A 3 14.18 -18.55 -15.95
C THR A 3 15.68 -18.66 -16.03
N THR A 4 16.22 -18.65 -17.24
CA THR A 4 17.68 -18.67 -17.47
C THR A 4 18.30 -17.38 -16.93
N ILE A 5 19.49 -17.49 -16.35
CA ILE A 5 20.32 -16.36 -15.93
C ILE A 5 21.37 -16.05 -17.01
N PRO A 6 21.76 -14.79 -17.20
CA PRO A 6 21.34 -13.60 -16.45
C PRO A 6 19.91 -13.14 -16.81
N VAL A 7 19.20 -12.55 -15.84
CA VAL A 7 17.82 -12.08 -16.03
C VAL A 7 17.57 -10.78 -15.25
N ALA A 8 16.78 -9.92 -15.81
CA ALA A 8 16.25 -8.72 -15.13
C ALA A 8 14.73 -8.65 -15.25
N ARG A 9 14.05 -8.27 -14.18
CA ARG A 9 12.61 -8.01 -14.11
C ARG A 9 12.37 -6.74 -13.32
N ALA A 10 11.40 -5.97 -13.72
CA ALA A 10 11.02 -4.73 -13.01
C ALA A 10 9.52 -4.72 -12.71
N GLN A 11 9.17 -4.14 -11.58
CA GLN A 11 7.79 -3.90 -11.16
C GLN A 11 7.67 -2.47 -10.63
N GLU A 12 6.51 -1.86 -10.84
CA GLU A 12 6.21 -0.51 -10.38
C GLU A 12 5.41 -0.56 -9.09
N PHE A 13 5.78 0.32 -8.18
CA PHE A 13 5.12 0.54 -6.89
C PHE A 13 4.81 2.02 -6.73
N THR A 14 3.95 2.33 -5.77
CA THR A 14 3.60 3.70 -5.43
C THR A 14 3.55 3.89 -3.91
N THR A 15 3.43 5.14 -3.45
CA THR A 15 3.30 5.48 -2.04
C THR A 15 1.90 5.16 -1.53
N PHE A 16 1.83 4.73 -0.28
CA PHE A 16 0.58 4.37 0.40
C PHE A 16 -0.08 5.59 1.09
N LYS A 17 0.74 6.55 1.58
CA LYS A 17 0.30 7.71 2.36
C LYS A 17 0.67 9.02 1.68
N ASP A 18 -0.15 10.05 1.93
CA ASP A 18 0.17 11.43 1.56
C ASP A 18 1.48 11.87 2.26
N GLY A 19 2.33 12.56 1.51
CA GLY A 19 3.58 13.06 2.04
C GLY A 19 4.63 12.01 2.39
N GLN A 20 4.46 10.75 1.99
CA GLN A 20 5.41 9.67 2.26
C GLN A 20 6.75 9.91 1.54
N THR A 21 7.84 10.03 2.30
CA THR A 21 9.19 10.34 1.79
C THR A 21 10.15 9.16 1.80
N ALA A 22 9.71 8.01 2.31
CA ALA A 22 10.53 6.79 2.37
C ALA A 22 9.69 5.53 2.15
N MET A 23 10.32 4.49 1.59
CA MET A 23 9.71 3.19 1.37
C MET A 23 10.70 2.07 1.69
N THR A 24 10.30 1.12 2.54
CA THR A 24 11.12 -0.05 2.86
C THR A 24 10.75 -1.21 1.95
N MET A 25 11.77 -1.77 1.30
CA MET A 25 11.68 -2.97 0.47
C MET A 25 12.13 -4.18 1.28
N HIS A 26 11.28 -5.21 1.33
CA HIS A 26 11.62 -6.49 1.91
C HIS A 26 11.69 -7.54 0.79
N VAL A 27 12.85 -8.10 0.57
CA VAL A 27 13.09 -9.12 -0.45
C VAL A 27 12.98 -10.49 0.21
N VAL A 28 12.09 -11.31 -0.30
CA VAL A 28 11.83 -12.65 0.21
C VAL A 28 11.93 -13.69 -0.91
N GLN A 29 12.15 -14.93 -0.52
CA GLN A 29 12.18 -16.10 -1.41
C GLN A 29 11.25 -17.17 -0.87
N GLY A 30 10.34 -17.66 -1.69
CA GLY A 30 9.37 -18.70 -1.31
C GLY A 30 8.25 -18.84 -2.32
N GLU A 31 7.43 -19.82 -2.07
CA GLU A 31 6.25 -20.15 -2.88
C GLU A 31 4.93 -19.93 -2.10
N ARG A 32 5.04 -19.47 -0.84
CA ARG A 32 3.90 -19.11 0.00
C ARG A 32 3.49 -17.65 -0.25
N GLU A 33 2.23 -17.33 0.01
CA GLU A 33 1.70 -15.97 -0.25
C GLU A 33 2.00 -14.98 0.88
N LEU A 34 2.20 -15.48 2.10
CA LEU A 34 2.55 -14.64 3.24
C LEU A 34 4.07 -14.49 3.39
N VAL A 35 4.49 -13.27 3.72
CA VAL A 35 5.91 -12.92 3.92
C VAL A 35 6.55 -13.74 5.03
N ASP A 36 5.80 -14.02 6.10
CA ASP A 36 6.28 -14.77 7.27
C ASP A 36 6.56 -16.24 6.96
N ASP A 37 5.92 -16.78 5.92
CA ASP A 37 6.13 -18.14 5.43
C ASP A 37 7.23 -18.24 4.36
N CYS A 38 7.84 -17.10 4.01
CA CYS A 38 8.91 -17.01 3.03
C CYS A 38 10.25 -16.72 3.72
N ARG A 39 11.32 -17.17 3.08
CA ARG A 39 12.69 -16.90 3.53
C ARG A 39 13.05 -15.45 3.26
N SER A 40 13.39 -14.68 4.31
CA SER A 40 13.89 -13.32 4.16
C SER A 40 15.30 -13.33 3.57
N LEU A 41 15.49 -12.59 2.47
CA LEU A 41 16.79 -12.42 1.82
C LEU A 41 17.47 -11.12 2.22
N GLY A 42 16.68 -10.06 2.50
CA GLY A 42 17.21 -8.78 2.95
C GLY A 42 16.16 -7.67 2.94
N ARG A 43 16.53 -6.56 3.56
CA ARG A 43 15.70 -5.34 3.61
C ARG A 43 16.56 -4.11 3.30
N PHE A 44 15.97 -3.15 2.60
CA PHE A 44 16.58 -1.84 2.37
C PHE A 44 15.50 -0.76 2.26
N THR A 45 15.88 0.50 2.43
CA THR A 45 14.93 1.62 2.42
C THR A 45 15.33 2.63 1.36
N LEU A 46 14.42 2.91 0.43
CA LEU A 46 14.49 4.07 -0.45
C LEU A 46 14.03 5.30 0.35
N ARG A 47 14.87 6.34 0.41
CA ARG A 47 14.58 7.62 1.07
C ARG A 47 14.65 8.76 0.04
N GLY A 48 14.04 9.90 0.35
CA GLY A 48 14.05 11.07 -0.55
C GLY A 48 13.00 10.97 -1.66
N ILE A 49 11.93 10.22 -1.46
CA ILE A 49 10.75 10.27 -2.29
C ILE A 49 10.12 11.66 -2.09
N PRO A 50 9.77 12.41 -3.16
CA PRO A 50 9.09 13.70 -3.03
C PRO A 50 7.77 13.53 -2.28
N PRO A 51 7.45 14.44 -1.34
CA PRO A 51 6.17 14.40 -0.65
C PRO A 51 5.05 14.76 -1.62
N MET A 52 4.22 13.79 -1.98
CA MET A 52 3.07 13.91 -2.89
C MET A 52 1.86 13.21 -2.28
N VAL A 53 0.70 13.38 -2.90
CA VAL A 53 -0.49 12.58 -2.55
C VAL A 53 -0.21 11.10 -2.74
N ALA A 54 -0.86 10.27 -1.93
CA ALA A 54 -0.75 8.81 -2.04
C ALA A 54 -1.02 8.34 -3.47
N GLY A 55 -0.22 7.41 -3.97
CA GLY A 55 -0.34 6.91 -5.33
C GLY A 55 0.36 7.73 -6.42
N ALA A 56 0.81 8.97 -6.16
CA ALA A 56 1.41 9.81 -7.18
C ALA A 56 2.91 9.54 -7.43
N ALA A 57 3.63 9.02 -6.44
CA ALA A 57 5.03 8.65 -6.63
C ALA A 57 5.16 7.34 -7.40
N HIS A 58 6.05 7.29 -8.38
CA HIS A 58 6.31 6.11 -9.20
C HIS A 58 7.67 5.51 -8.86
N ILE A 59 7.68 4.41 -8.15
CA ILE A 59 8.89 3.69 -7.74
C ILE A 59 9.04 2.43 -8.59
N ARG A 60 10.11 2.38 -9.39
CA ARG A 60 10.48 1.18 -10.14
C ARG A 60 11.43 0.32 -9.31
N VAL A 61 11.04 -0.91 -9.03
CA VAL A 61 11.90 -1.91 -8.39
C VAL A 61 12.36 -2.89 -9.45
N THR A 62 13.68 -2.99 -9.62
CA THR A 62 14.32 -3.89 -10.60
C THR A 62 15.05 -5.01 -9.85
N TYR A 63 14.74 -6.22 -10.20
CA TYR A 63 15.41 -7.44 -9.76
C TYR A 63 16.31 -7.90 -10.88
N GLN A 64 17.59 -8.04 -10.62
CA GLN A 64 18.58 -8.52 -11.58
C GLN A 64 19.38 -9.65 -10.98
N VAL A 65 19.41 -10.79 -11.66
CA VAL A 65 20.29 -11.93 -11.32
C VAL A 65 21.35 -12.00 -12.41
N ASP A 66 22.61 -11.91 -12.04
CA ASP A 66 23.73 -12.01 -12.98
C ASP A 66 24.08 -13.48 -13.30
N ALA A 67 25.12 -13.68 -14.11
CA ALA A 67 25.56 -15.00 -14.52
C ALA A 67 26.11 -15.85 -13.35
N ASP A 68 26.59 -15.20 -12.28
CA ASP A 68 27.10 -15.84 -11.07
C ASP A 68 26.00 -16.10 -10.03
N GLY A 69 24.74 -15.74 -10.36
CA GLY A 69 23.61 -15.91 -9.50
C GLY A 69 23.46 -14.81 -8.42
N LEU A 70 24.25 -13.73 -8.48
CA LEU A 70 24.12 -12.60 -7.56
C LEU A 70 22.83 -11.84 -7.85
N LEU A 71 21.94 -11.74 -6.85
CA LEU A 71 20.72 -10.96 -6.94
C LEU A 71 20.98 -9.51 -6.52
N SER A 72 20.76 -8.59 -7.43
CA SER A 72 20.72 -7.15 -7.16
C SER A 72 19.28 -6.66 -7.23
N VAL A 73 18.81 -5.98 -6.17
CA VAL A 73 17.49 -5.35 -6.13
C VAL A 73 17.69 -3.85 -5.99
N THR A 74 17.17 -3.09 -6.95
CA THR A 74 17.28 -1.63 -6.99
C THR A 74 15.89 -1.01 -7.02
N ALA A 75 15.58 -0.12 -6.09
CA ALA A 75 14.40 0.73 -6.11
C ALA A 75 14.78 2.15 -6.53
N MET A 76 14.05 2.72 -7.49
CA MET A 76 14.30 4.08 -8.02
C MET A 76 12.99 4.83 -8.15
N GLU A 77 12.94 6.03 -7.58
CA GLU A 77 11.85 6.99 -7.84
C GLU A 77 12.07 7.65 -9.22
N LYS A 78 11.03 7.61 -10.09
CA LYS A 78 11.19 7.96 -11.52
C LYS A 78 11.42 9.44 -11.80
N SER A 79 10.87 10.35 -11.00
CA SER A 79 10.97 11.79 -11.24
C SER A 79 12.32 12.35 -10.78
N THR A 80 12.73 12.01 -9.55
CA THR A 80 13.97 12.53 -8.93
C THR A 80 15.19 11.67 -9.23
N LYS A 81 15.00 10.44 -9.71
CA LYS A 81 16.07 9.44 -9.90
C LYS A 81 16.78 9.02 -8.61
N VAL A 82 16.24 9.36 -7.46
CA VAL A 82 16.75 8.86 -6.18
C VAL A 82 16.58 7.35 -6.17
N GLN A 83 17.64 6.64 -5.78
CA GLN A 83 17.67 5.18 -5.77
C GLN A 83 18.33 4.62 -4.52
N ALA A 84 17.93 3.41 -4.17
CA ALA A 84 18.58 2.57 -3.17
C ALA A 84 18.62 1.14 -3.68
N SER A 85 19.63 0.37 -3.27
CA SER A 85 19.82 -1.00 -3.72
C SER A 85 20.37 -1.89 -2.64
N ILE A 86 20.16 -3.20 -2.80
CA ILE A 86 20.78 -4.25 -2.02
C ILE A 86 21.32 -5.32 -2.96
N GLN A 87 22.47 -5.88 -2.61
CA GLN A 87 23.03 -7.06 -3.28
C GLN A 87 22.94 -8.25 -2.34
N ILE A 88 22.36 -9.32 -2.82
CA ILE A 88 22.14 -10.55 -2.07
C ILE A 88 22.95 -11.65 -2.76
N LYS A 89 23.99 -12.12 -2.09
CA LYS A 89 24.77 -13.24 -2.60
C LYS A 89 23.87 -14.47 -2.67
N PRO A 90 24.03 -15.31 -3.72
CA PRO A 90 23.33 -16.57 -3.75
C PRO A 90 23.71 -17.35 -2.50
N SER A 91 22.77 -17.52 -1.59
CA SER A 91 22.91 -18.58 -0.61
C SER A 91 22.89 -19.86 -1.42
N TYR A 92 23.92 -20.68 -1.25
CA TYR A 92 24.09 -21.97 -1.90
C TYR A 92 22.72 -22.62 -2.10
N GLY A 93 22.44 -22.98 -3.37
CA GLY A 93 21.09 -23.24 -3.86
C GLY A 93 20.28 -24.11 -2.92
N LEU A 94 18.98 -23.82 -2.89
CA LEU A 94 18.02 -24.72 -2.25
C LEU A 94 18.28 -26.12 -2.82
N THR A 95 18.38 -27.11 -1.96
CA THR A 95 18.45 -28.50 -2.41
C THR A 95 17.18 -28.90 -3.14
N ASP A 96 17.21 -29.91 -3.97
CA ASP A 96 16.02 -30.40 -4.67
C ASP A 96 14.92 -30.81 -3.66
N GLU A 97 15.31 -31.32 -2.48
CA GLU A 97 14.41 -31.66 -1.39
C GLU A 97 13.75 -30.40 -0.78
N GLU A 98 14.52 -29.33 -0.57
CA GLU A 98 13.98 -28.06 -0.06
C GLU A 98 13.00 -27.43 -1.08
N VAL A 99 13.34 -27.41 -2.36
CA VAL A 99 12.46 -26.94 -3.42
C VAL A 99 11.17 -27.76 -3.47
N THR A 100 11.29 -29.08 -3.41
CA THR A 100 10.13 -29.99 -3.43
C THR A 100 9.24 -29.76 -2.20
N ALA A 101 9.83 -29.59 -1.02
CA ALA A 101 9.11 -29.31 0.21
C ALA A 101 8.36 -27.95 0.16
N MET A 102 9.01 -26.90 -0.37
CA MET A 102 8.39 -25.57 -0.55
C MET A 102 7.21 -25.62 -1.52
N ILE A 103 7.36 -26.34 -2.63
CA ILE A 103 6.28 -26.52 -3.62
C ILE A 103 5.10 -27.27 -3.00
N LYS A 104 5.38 -28.38 -2.29
CA LYS A 104 4.35 -29.14 -1.62
C LYS A 104 3.62 -28.30 -0.56
N ALA A 105 4.35 -27.59 0.29
CA ALA A 105 3.76 -26.69 1.29
C ALA A 105 2.88 -25.62 0.65
N SER A 106 3.26 -25.06 -0.51
CA SER A 106 2.43 -24.12 -1.26
C SER A 106 1.10 -24.72 -1.72
N PHE A 107 1.11 -25.97 -2.20
CA PHE A 107 -0.13 -26.67 -2.59
C PHE A 107 -0.99 -27.04 -1.39
N ASP A 108 -0.38 -27.58 -0.34
CA ASP A 108 -1.09 -28.04 0.87
C ASP A 108 -1.77 -26.87 1.61
N ASN A 109 -1.24 -25.65 1.52
CA ASN A 109 -1.75 -24.47 2.21
C ASN A 109 -2.40 -23.42 1.26
N ALA A 110 -2.57 -23.71 -0.02
CA ALA A 110 -3.01 -22.74 -1.01
C ALA A 110 -4.32 -22.03 -0.65
N GLN A 111 -5.28 -22.74 -0.06
CA GLN A 111 -6.56 -22.15 0.33
C GLN A 111 -6.42 -21.25 1.56
N ASP A 112 -5.67 -21.68 2.56
CA ASP A 112 -5.44 -20.92 3.79
C ASP A 112 -4.61 -19.66 3.48
N ASP A 113 -3.59 -19.78 2.63
CA ASP A 113 -2.77 -18.66 2.17
C ASP A 113 -3.60 -17.62 1.42
N MET A 114 -4.49 -18.06 0.53
CA MET A 114 -5.40 -17.18 -0.20
C MET A 114 -6.31 -16.40 0.75
N GLN A 115 -6.92 -17.08 1.73
CA GLN A 115 -7.77 -16.43 2.72
C GLN A 115 -7.00 -15.44 3.60
N ALA A 116 -5.80 -15.82 4.04
CA ALA A 116 -4.94 -14.97 4.85
C ALA A 116 -4.47 -13.73 4.08
N ARG A 117 -4.13 -13.88 2.79
CA ARG A 117 -3.80 -12.76 1.91
C ARG A 117 -5.00 -11.82 1.74
N GLU A 118 -6.19 -12.36 1.43
CA GLU A 118 -7.39 -11.55 1.26
C GLU A 118 -7.76 -10.78 2.53
N LEU A 119 -7.59 -11.40 3.71
CA LEU A 119 -7.78 -10.73 5.00
C LEU A 119 -6.76 -9.60 5.20
N ALA A 120 -5.48 -9.84 4.89
CA ALA A 120 -4.43 -8.84 4.99
C ALA A 120 -4.69 -7.64 4.05
N GLU A 121 -5.12 -7.89 2.81
CA GLU A 121 -5.50 -6.85 1.83
C GLU A 121 -6.66 -5.98 2.36
N GLN A 122 -7.69 -6.59 2.96
CA GLN A 122 -8.82 -5.84 3.54
C GLN A 122 -8.42 -5.02 4.77
N ARG A 123 -7.50 -5.51 5.60
CA ARG A 123 -6.95 -4.73 6.72
C ARG A 123 -6.17 -3.51 6.24
N VAL A 124 -5.34 -3.67 5.20
CA VAL A 124 -4.60 -2.56 4.59
C VAL A 124 -5.55 -1.52 4.00
N GLU A 125 -6.62 -1.95 3.30
CA GLU A 125 -7.63 -1.03 2.77
C GLU A 125 -8.39 -0.31 3.90
N ALA A 126 -8.75 -1.02 4.97
CA ALA A 126 -9.36 -0.41 6.15
C ALA A 126 -8.44 0.66 6.78
N ASP A 127 -7.14 0.37 6.94
CA ASP A 127 -6.17 1.33 7.45
C ASP A 127 -6.09 2.58 6.60
N ARG A 128 -6.09 2.43 5.28
CA ARG A 128 -6.07 3.54 4.32
C ARG A 128 -7.30 4.44 4.48
N VAL A 129 -8.49 3.84 4.56
CA VAL A 129 -9.74 4.58 4.70
C VAL A 129 -9.82 5.27 6.07
N ILE A 130 -9.47 4.57 7.15
CA ILE A 130 -9.41 5.11 8.52
C ILE A 130 -8.51 6.34 8.56
N GLU A 131 -7.27 6.24 8.05
CA GLU A 131 -6.31 7.34 8.07
C GLU A 131 -6.81 8.55 7.26
N SER A 132 -7.36 8.30 6.07
CA SER A 132 -7.94 9.34 5.22
C SER A 132 -9.07 10.09 5.93
N VAL A 133 -9.97 9.37 6.61
CA VAL A 133 -11.10 9.97 7.35
C VAL A 133 -10.61 10.75 8.57
N ILE A 134 -9.64 10.22 9.33
CA ILE A 134 -9.06 10.92 10.49
C ILE A 134 -8.46 12.27 10.05
N VAL A 135 -7.64 12.27 9.00
CA VAL A 135 -7.03 13.50 8.48
C VAL A 135 -8.11 14.48 8.01
N ALA A 136 -9.14 13.99 7.31
CA ALA A 136 -10.23 14.82 6.85
C ALA A 136 -11.01 15.48 8.02
N LEU A 137 -11.30 14.71 9.07
CA LEU A 137 -11.99 15.22 10.27
C LEU A 137 -11.15 16.28 11.00
N GLN A 138 -9.85 16.07 11.11
CA GLN A 138 -8.92 17.02 11.73
C GLN A 138 -8.85 18.35 10.98
N GLN A 139 -8.87 18.29 9.65
CA GLN A 139 -8.76 19.50 8.80
C GLN A 139 -10.06 20.31 8.72
N ASP A 140 -11.17 19.63 8.50
CA ASP A 140 -12.42 20.27 8.09
C ASP A 140 -13.64 19.88 8.94
N GLY A 141 -13.50 18.93 9.87
CA GLY A 141 -14.63 18.40 10.63
C GLY A 141 -15.37 19.46 11.43
N ALA A 142 -14.62 20.33 12.12
CA ALA A 142 -15.22 21.41 12.93
C ALA A 142 -15.99 22.45 12.10
N ASP A 143 -15.56 22.68 10.86
CA ASP A 143 -16.14 23.70 9.97
C ASP A 143 -17.34 23.18 9.18
N LEU A 144 -17.33 21.89 8.81
CA LEU A 144 -18.26 21.35 7.81
C LEU A 144 -19.28 20.34 8.37
N LEU A 145 -19.12 19.90 9.62
CA LEU A 145 -20.01 18.93 10.24
C LEU A 145 -20.75 19.52 11.45
N THR A 146 -21.99 19.11 11.62
CA THR A 146 -22.68 19.27 12.89
C THR A 146 -22.12 18.28 13.91
N GLU A 147 -22.33 18.56 15.20
CA GLU A 147 -21.86 17.68 16.28
C GLU A 147 -22.46 16.25 16.16
N ALA A 148 -23.70 16.14 15.69
CA ALA A 148 -24.34 14.85 15.47
C ALA A 148 -23.69 14.05 14.33
N GLU A 149 -23.40 14.69 13.20
CA GLU A 149 -22.72 14.07 12.06
C GLU A 149 -21.29 13.66 12.43
N PHE A 150 -20.57 14.53 13.14
CA PHE A 150 -19.21 14.23 13.60
C PHE A 150 -19.21 12.98 14.49
N ARG A 151 -20.08 12.91 15.49
CA ARG A 151 -20.21 11.74 16.38
C ARG A 151 -20.62 10.47 15.62
N GLN A 152 -21.46 10.57 14.60
CA GLN A 152 -21.84 9.43 13.78
C GLN A 152 -20.64 8.87 13.02
N ILE A 153 -19.84 9.73 12.38
CA ILE A 153 -18.63 9.32 11.65
C ILE A 153 -17.62 8.71 12.63
N GLU A 154 -17.39 9.36 13.78
CA GLU A 154 -16.47 8.88 14.81
C GLU A 154 -16.85 7.48 15.33
N ASN A 155 -18.15 7.25 15.59
CA ASN A 155 -18.62 5.93 16.01
C ASN A 155 -18.42 4.85 14.93
N THR A 156 -18.70 5.18 13.66
CA THR A 156 -18.52 4.24 12.54
C THR A 156 -17.04 3.94 12.31
N LEU A 157 -16.19 4.96 12.46
CA LEU A 157 -14.74 4.83 12.39
C LEU A 157 -14.22 3.89 13.48
N LYS A 158 -14.68 4.06 14.72
CA LYS A 158 -14.33 3.20 15.84
C LYS A 158 -14.76 1.75 15.61
N GLN A 159 -15.97 1.54 15.11
CA GLN A 159 -16.47 0.20 14.76
C GLN A 159 -15.57 -0.48 13.70
N LEU A 160 -15.14 0.26 12.67
CA LEU A 160 -14.22 -0.29 11.67
C LEU A 160 -12.85 -0.62 12.29
N MET A 161 -12.33 0.23 13.18
CA MET A 161 -11.07 -0.05 13.89
C MET A 161 -11.16 -1.33 14.74
N ASP A 162 -12.30 -1.56 15.38
CA ASP A 162 -12.52 -2.76 16.21
C ASP A 162 -12.62 -4.03 15.34
N VAL A 163 -13.42 -4.02 14.27
CA VAL A 163 -13.60 -5.20 13.40
C VAL A 163 -12.35 -5.53 12.58
N LYS A 164 -11.51 -4.54 12.27
CA LYS A 164 -10.26 -4.71 11.54
C LYS A 164 -9.29 -5.67 12.25
N GLU A 165 -9.27 -5.66 13.58
CA GLU A 165 -8.42 -6.55 14.37
C GLU A 165 -8.90 -8.02 14.37
N GLY A 166 -10.16 -8.26 13.97
CA GLY A 166 -10.73 -9.59 13.86
C GLY A 166 -10.26 -10.37 12.63
N THR A 167 -10.75 -11.60 12.51
CA THR A 167 -10.44 -12.51 11.38
C THR A 167 -11.58 -12.59 10.34
N ASP A 168 -12.69 -11.88 10.56
CA ASP A 168 -13.82 -11.88 9.64
C ASP A 168 -13.62 -10.80 8.56
N ARG A 169 -13.15 -11.24 7.41
CA ARG A 169 -12.98 -10.39 6.22
C ARG A 169 -14.28 -9.68 5.81
N HIS A 170 -15.42 -10.38 5.92
CA HIS A 170 -16.70 -9.81 5.51
C HIS A 170 -17.11 -8.64 6.43
N ALA A 171 -16.89 -8.77 7.73
CA ALA A 171 -17.13 -7.68 8.68
C ALA A 171 -16.26 -6.45 8.37
N ILE A 172 -15.00 -6.63 7.98
CA ILE A 172 -14.12 -5.53 7.59
C ILE A 172 -14.67 -4.81 6.35
N VAL A 173 -15.03 -5.56 5.30
CA VAL A 173 -15.62 -4.99 4.06
C VAL A 173 -16.90 -4.23 4.35
N GLN A 174 -17.77 -4.74 5.22
CA GLN A 174 -19.01 -4.03 5.62
C GLN A 174 -18.70 -2.77 6.43
N GLY A 175 -17.71 -2.82 7.31
CA GLY A 175 -17.25 -1.66 8.07
C GLY A 175 -16.71 -0.54 7.18
N ILE A 176 -15.90 -0.88 6.16
CA ILE A 176 -15.41 0.09 5.16
C ILE A 176 -16.59 0.75 4.44
N LYS A 177 -17.55 -0.04 3.94
CA LYS A 177 -18.76 0.49 3.26
C LYS A 177 -19.59 1.38 4.17
N ALA A 178 -19.75 1.00 5.44
CA ALA A 178 -20.49 1.81 6.40
C ALA A 178 -19.82 3.17 6.64
N LEU A 179 -18.49 3.19 6.72
CA LEU A 179 -17.73 4.43 6.87
C LEU A 179 -17.80 5.30 5.61
N ASP A 180 -17.72 4.70 4.41
CA ASP A 180 -17.90 5.41 3.15
C ASP A 180 -19.27 6.11 3.09
N ILE A 181 -20.34 5.40 3.45
CA ILE A 181 -21.69 5.96 3.48
C ILE A 181 -21.79 7.10 4.50
N ALA A 182 -21.23 6.91 5.71
CA ALA A 182 -21.28 7.92 6.77
C ALA A 182 -20.50 9.20 6.41
N THR A 183 -19.46 9.09 5.57
CA THR A 183 -18.61 10.22 5.18
C THR A 183 -18.97 10.85 3.84
N GLN A 184 -19.90 10.29 3.08
CA GLN A 184 -20.24 10.74 1.71
C GLN A 184 -20.62 12.21 1.64
N GLU A 185 -21.50 12.67 2.52
CA GLU A 185 -21.95 14.07 2.56
C GLU A 185 -20.82 15.01 2.99
N PHE A 186 -20.00 14.58 3.94
CA PHE A 186 -18.82 15.32 4.38
C PHE A 186 -17.81 15.50 3.24
N ALA A 187 -17.54 14.44 2.49
CA ALA A 187 -16.65 14.48 1.32
C ALA A 187 -17.18 15.47 0.25
N ALA A 188 -18.49 15.48 -0.01
CA ALA A 188 -19.12 16.43 -0.93
C ALA A 188 -18.94 17.89 -0.46
N ARG A 189 -19.13 18.16 0.83
CA ARG A 189 -18.94 19.51 1.41
C ARG A 189 -17.47 19.94 1.32
N ARG A 190 -16.52 19.06 1.57
CA ARG A 190 -15.07 19.33 1.42
C ARG A 190 -14.71 19.67 -0.02
N MET A 191 -15.23 18.91 -0.99
CA MET A 191 -15.02 19.17 -2.40
C MET A 191 -15.56 20.56 -2.80
N ASN A 192 -16.77 20.91 -2.36
CA ASN A 192 -17.37 22.22 -2.62
C ASN A 192 -16.56 23.37 -1.98
N LYS A 193 -16.05 23.18 -0.74
CA LYS A 193 -15.16 24.14 -0.07
C LYS A 193 -13.90 24.38 -0.90
N SER A 194 -13.26 23.31 -1.38
CA SER A 194 -12.04 23.40 -2.19
C SER A 194 -12.28 24.08 -3.53
N ILE A 195 -13.41 23.78 -4.20
CA ILE A 195 -13.80 24.44 -5.45
C ILE A 195 -14.02 25.94 -5.22
N ASN A 196 -14.77 26.32 -4.18
CA ASN A 196 -15.02 27.71 -3.85
C ASN A 196 -13.73 28.48 -3.53
N GLN A 197 -12.80 27.87 -2.80
CA GLN A 197 -11.48 28.45 -2.52
C GLN A 197 -10.65 28.64 -3.79
N ALA A 198 -10.67 27.69 -4.71
CA ALA A 198 -9.95 27.77 -5.98
C ALA A 198 -10.53 28.86 -6.92
N LEU A 199 -11.83 29.09 -6.84
CA LEU A 199 -12.54 30.12 -7.64
C LEU A 199 -12.49 31.52 -6.99
N THR A 200 -12.29 31.59 -5.69
CA THR A 200 -12.18 32.86 -4.97
C THR A 200 -10.86 33.55 -5.34
N GLY A 201 -10.93 34.60 -6.15
CA GLY A 201 -9.75 35.37 -6.63
C GLY A 201 -9.45 35.21 -8.12
N LYS A 202 -10.23 34.41 -8.87
CA LYS A 202 -10.17 34.39 -10.34
C LYS A 202 -11.34 35.19 -10.91
N SER A 203 -11.04 36.16 -11.77
CA SER A 203 -12.04 36.88 -12.57
C SER A 203 -12.60 35.92 -13.63
N VAL A 204 -13.88 36.09 -14.02
CA VAL A 204 -14.50 35.29 -15.09
C VAL A 204 -13.72 35.37 -16.41
N SER A 205 -12.95 36.46 -16.62
CA SER A 205 -12.05 36.63 -17.77
C SER A 205 -10.81 35.72 -17.79
N ASP A 206 -10.46 35.07 -16.65
CA ASP A 206 -9.29 34.19 -16.54
C ASP A 206 -9.63 32.70 -16.81
N ILE A 207 -10.92 32.39 -17.02
CA ILE A 207 -11.40 31.02 -17.22
C ILE A 207 -11.65 30.71 -18.72
N GLU A 208 -11.63 31.74 -19.59
CA GLU A 208 -11.88 31.61 -21.05
C GLU A 208 -10.60 31.62 -21.92
N GLN A 209 -9.41 31.35 -21.33
CA GLN A 209 -8.16 31.22 -22.10
C GLN A 209 -7.64 29.78 -22.11
#